data_f6f8f50101b3ba15fbb408a1d275801e
#
_entry.id   f6f8f50101b3ba15fbb408a1d275801e
#
_cell.length_a   1.000
_cell.length_b   1.000
_cell.length_c   1.000
_cell.angle_alpha   90.00
_cell.angle_beta   90.00
_cell.angle_gamma   90.00
#
_symmetry.space_group_name_H-M   'P 1'
#
loop_
_entity.id
_entity.type
_entity.pdbx_description
1 polymer ?
#
loop_
_entity_poly.entity_id
_entity_poly.type
_entity_poly.pdbx_seq_one_letter_code
_entity_poly.pdbx_strand_id
1 'polypeptide(L)'
;MARGGEGSLLLCDKPAGKTSHDIVLAVRRERRGAKVGHAGTLDPFATGLLLVLIGRATRLQRFLVELPKTYVARARLGWRSSTGDPDGELTETGRVPSSLELPSGRVRQRVPMTSAVRVGGERLYRKAHRGETVETPEREVEVYRAELLGSDAESAEYEIECAAGTYIRTLVETLDDAYCAQLRRTAIGPFRVEDAGTEIDLDRIAELVPSTAEALR
;
A
#
# COMPACT_ATOMS: atom_id res chain seq x y z
N MET A 1 -24.85 21.10 -5.91
CA MET A 1 -25.43 19.99 -5.11
C MET A 1 -25.35 18.75 -5.98
N ALA A 2 -24.38 17.87 -5.72
CA ALA A 2 -24.22 16.62 -6.47
C ALA A 2 -25.40 15.71 -6.18
N ARG A 3 -26.06 15.25 -7.23
CA ARG A 3 -27.22 14.34 -7.15
C ARG A 3 -26.78 13.00 -6.56
N GLY A 4 -27.50 12.48 -5.56
CA GLY A 4 -27.18 11.27 -4.80
C GLY A 4 -27.26 9.93 -5.56
N GLY A 5 -26.90 9.90 -6.85
CA GLY A 5 -26.86 8.73 -7.72
C GLY A 5 -25.54 8.49 -8.45
N GLU A 6 -24.64 9.44 -8.44
CA GLU A 6 -23.35 9.40 -9.11
C GLU A 6 -22.27 8.93 -8.14
N GLY A 7 -21.31 8.15 -8.64
CA GLY A 7 -20.15 7.72 -7.88
C GLY A 7 -18.91 8.46 -8.35
N SER A 8 -17.91 8.60 -7.49
CA SER A 8 -16.64 9.24 -7.82
C SER A 8 -15.46 8.55 -7.14
N LEU A 9 -14.29 8.85 -7.65
CA LEU A 9 -13.00 8.45 -7.11
C LEU A 9 -12.29 9.71 -6.62
N LEU A 10 -12.00 9.78 -5.33
CA LEU A 10 -11.20 10.84 -4.74
C LEU A 10 -9.76 10.36 -4.55
N LEU A 11 -8.81 11.08 -5.11
CA LEU A 11 -7.39 10.85 -4.92
C LEU A 11 -6.95 11.51 -3.61
N CYS A 12 -6.49 10.73 -2.64
CA CYS A 12 -6.06 11.24 -1.34
C CYS A 12 -4.56 11.02 -1.13
N ASP A 13 -3.83 12.02 -0.64
CA ASP A 13 -2.50 11.82 -0.08
C ASP A 13 -2.66 11.46 1.41
N LYS A 14 -2.50 10.19 1.74
CA LYS A 14 -2.64 9.71 3.12
C LYS A 14 -1.42 10.14 3.95
N PRO A 15 -1.59 10.86 5.06
CA PRO A 15 -0.48 11.18 5.96
C PRO A 15 -0.04 9.94 6.76
N ALA A 16 1.17 10.00 7.31
CA ALA A 16 1.66 9.01 8.27
C ALA A 16 0.80 9.00 9.56
N GLY A 17 0.79 7.87 10.25
CA GLY A 17 0.07 7.68 11.52
C GLY A 17 -1.45 7.51 11.39
N LYS A 18 -1.99 7.57 10.17
CA LYS A 18 -3.41 7.29 9.89
C LYS A 18 -3.55 5.97 9.14
N THR A 19 -4.59 5.21 9.49
CA THR A 19 -4.98 4.04 8.70
C THR A 19 -5.74 4.47 7.44
N SER A 20 -5.76 3.61 6.41
CA SER A 20 -6.61 3.83 5.23
C SER A 20 -8.09 3.94 5.61
N HIS A 21 -8.52 3.26 6.69
CA HIS A 21 -9.88 3.34 7.20
C HIS A 21 -10.21 4.69 7.84
N ASP A 22 -9.26 5.34 8.52
CA ASP A 22 -9.46 6.70 9.09
C ASP A 22 -9.76 7.71 7.99
N ILE A 23 -9.07 7.61 6.83
CA ILE A 23 -9.35 8.45 5.66
C ILE A 23 -10.76 8.18 5.13
N VAL A 24 -11.16 6.90 5.00
CA VAL A 24 -12.53 6.54 4.60
C VAL A 24 -13.56 7.09 5.55
N LEU A 25 -13.33 7.06 6.86
CA LEU A 25 -14.24 7.62 7.86
C LEU A 25 -14.34 9.14 7.77
N ALA A 26 -13.23 9.85 7.53
CA ALA A 26 -13.23 11.29 7.32
C ALA A 26 -14.07 11.67 6.10
N VAL A 27 -13.81 11.06 4.94
CA VAL A 27 -14.58 11.30 3.70
C VAL A 27 -16.05 10.93 3.88
N ARG A 28 -16.38 9.84 4.59
CA ARG A 28 -17.77 9.44 4.85
C ARG A 28 -18.52 10.48 5.68
N ARG A 29 -17.87 11.14 6.66
CA ARG A 29 -18.48 12.24 7.44
C ARG A 29 -18.82 13.43 6.56
N GLU A 30 -17.95 13.78 5.61
CA GLU A 30 -18.16 14.87 4.66
C GLU A 30 -19.26 14.54 3.64
N ARG A 31 -19.31 13.30 3.17
CA ARG A 31 -20.22 12.78 2.14
C ARG A 31 -21.44 12.10 2.77
N ARG A 32 -22.23 12.82 3.53
CA ARG A 32 -23.39 12.33 4.31
C ARG A 32 -24.24 11.33 3.53
N GLY A 33 -24.37 10.11 4.04
CA GLY A 33 -25.22 9.05 3.46
C GLY A 33 -24.60 8.30 2.27
N ALA A 34 -23.43 8.69 1.77
CA ALA A 34 -22.76 7.97 0.70
C ALA A 34 -22.04 6.71 1.22
N LYS A 35 -22.07 5.63 0.44
CA LYS A 35 -21.18 4.50 0.64
C LYS A 35 -19.77 4.95 0.28
N VAL A 36 -18.80 4.74 1.17
CA VAL A 36 -17.38 5.08 0.95
C VAL A 36 -16.50 3.88 1.25
N GLY A 37 -15.53 3.62 0.38
CA GLY A 37 -14.52 2.58 0.52
C GLY A 37 -13.16 3.04 -0.04
N HIS A 38 -12.17 2.17 -0.08
CA HIS A 38 -10.87 2.45 -0.71
C HIS A 38 -10.39 1.28 -1.56
N ALA A 39 -9.47 1.54 -2.51
CA ALA A 39 -8.82 0.51 -3.32
C ALA A 39 -7.33 0.43 -2.96
N GLY A 40 -6.98 -0.58 -2.15
CA GLY A 40 -5.61 -0.87 -1.73
C GLY A 40 -5.20 -0.17 -0.42
N THR A 41 -5.05 -0.97 0.62
CA THR A 41 -4.59 -0.51 1.95
C THR A 41 -3.17 0.05 1.89
N LEU A 42 -2.91 1.10 2.65
CA LEU A 42 -1.58 1.53 3.07
C LEU A 42 -1.43 1.28 4.57
N ASP A 43 -0.24 0.85 4.97
CA ASP A 43 0.13 0.71 6.37
C ASP A 43 0.07 2.06 7.10
N PRO A 44 -0.13 2.09 8.44
CA PRO A 44 -0.24 3.34 9.18
C PRO A 44 0.97 4.26 9.03
N PHE A 45 2.19 3.72 9.10
CA PHE A 45 3.43 4.49 8.94
C PHE A 45 3.62 5.04 7.51
N ALA A 46 3.08 4.34 6.50
CA ALA A 46 3.23 4.72 5.10
C ALA A 46 2.39 5.94 4.72
N THR A 47 2.85 6.68 3.73
CA THR A 47 2.19 7.87 3.17
C THR A 47 1.83 7.68 1.69
N GLY A 48 1.15 8.66 1.10
CA GLY A 48 0.96 8.74 -0.34
C GLY A 48 -0.41 8.32 -0.82
N LEU A 49 -0.51 8.04 -2.10
CA LEU A 49 -1.76 7.91 -2.84
C LEU A 49 -2.68 6.81 -2.29
N LEU A 50 -3.87 7.20 -1.91
CA LEU A 50 -4.98 6.33 -1.56
C LEU A 50 -6.19 6.65 -2.43
N LEU A 51 -6.71 5.67 -3.15
CA LEU A 51 -7.92 5.79 -3.95
C LEU A 51 -9.15 5.59 -3.06
N VAL A 52 -9.93 6.65 -2.83
CA VAL A 52 -11.16 6.63 -2.03
C VAL A 52 -12.38 6.62 -2.96
N LEU A 53 -13.19 5.60 -2.84
CA LEU A 53 -14.33 5.32 -3.70
C LEU A 53 -15.63 5.80 -3.03
N ILE A 54 -16.43 6.60 -3.74
CA ILE A 54 -17.66 7.22 -3.24
C ILE A 54 -18.84 6.73 -4.06
N GLY A 55 -19.94 6.37 -3.41
CA GLY A 55 -21.19 5.97 -4.06
C GLY A 55 -21.03 4.72 -4.93
N ARG A 56 -21.46 4.81 -6.19
CA ARG A 56 -21.39 3.71 -7.18
C ARG A 56 -19.95 3.29 -7.50
N ALA A 57 -18.97 4.18 -7.38
CA ALA A 57 -17.58 3.85 -7.62
C ALA A 57 -17.04 2.73 -6.69
N THR A 58 -17.69 2.48 -5.53
CA THR A 58 -17.30 1.35 -4.65
C THR A 58 -17.42 -0.02 -5.34
N ARG A 59 -18.18 -0.15 -6.43
CA ARG A 59 -18.27 -1.37 -7.24
C ARG A 59 -16.99 -1.63 -8.04
N LEU A 60 -16.20 -0.58 -8.28
CA LEU A 60 -14.96 -0.63 -9.06
C LEU A 60 -13.76 -1.10 -8.23
N GLN A 61 -13.91 -1.29 -6.92
CA GLN A 61 -12.82 -1.64 -5.99
C GLN A 61 -11.99 -2.81 -6.51
N ARG A 62 -12.63 -3.89 -6.98
CA ARG A 62 -11.95 -5.11 -7.43
C ARG A 62 -11.00 -4.88 -8.62
N PHE A 63 -11.31 -3.92 -9.49
CA PHE A 63 -10.47 -3.58 -10.65
C PHE A 63 -9.32 -2.67 -10.25
N LEU A 64 -9.61 -1.68 -9.40
CA LEU A 64 -8.64 -0.67 -8.99
C LEU A 64 -7.59 -1.22 -8.00
N VAL A 65 -7.96 -2.23 -7.22
CA VAL A 65 -7.02 -2.90 -6.30
C VAL A 65 -5.97 -3.71 -7.04
N GLU A 66 -6.26 -4.19 -8.25
CA GLU A 66 -5.34 -5.00 -9.07
C GLU A 66 -4.34 -4.18 -9.88
N LEU A 67 -4.52 -2.86 -9.98
CA LEU A 67 -3.60 -2.00 -10.71
C LEU A 67 -2.17 -2.08 -10.11
N PRO A 68 -1.11 -1.94 -10.92
CA PRO A 68 0.26 -1.84 -10.43
C PRO A 68 0.44 -0.62 -9.53
N LYS A 69 1.42 -0.65 -8.65
CA LYS A 69 1.74 0.43 -7.71
C LYS A 69 3.21 0.80 -7.83
N THR A 70 3.47 2.10 -7.66
CA THR A 70 4.82 2.62 -7.53
C THR A 70 5.01 3.21 -6.13
N TYR A 71 6.17 2.95 -5.57
CA TYR A 71 6.53 3.40 -4.23
C TYR A 71 7.92 4.03 -4.23
N VAL A 72 8.11 5.01 -3.35
CA VAL A 72 9.44 5.37 -2.85
C VAL A 72 9.56 4.80 -1.45
N ALA A 73 10.61 4.02 -1.22
CA ALA A 73 10.88 3.34 0.04
C ALA A 73 12.27 3.70 0.56
N ARG A 74 12.38 4.01 1.85
CA ARG A 74 13.67 4.22 2.51
C ARG A 74 13.91 3.08 3.50
N ALA A 75 14.98 2.31 3.24
CA ALA A 75 15.49 1.29 4.15
C ALA A 75 16.40 1.93 5.20
N ARG A 76 16.26 1.57 6.48
CA ARG A 76 17.25 1.81 7.53
C ARG A 76 18.18 0.61 7.60
N LEU A 77 19.46 0.84 7.40
CA LEU A 77 20.51 -0.18 7.42
C LEU A 77 21.08 -0.34 8.84
N GLY A 78 21.61 -1.52 9.14
CA GLY A 78 22.17 -1.85 10.45
C GLY A 78 21.14 -2.10 11.55
N TRP A 79 19.86 -2.26 11.18
CA TRP A 79 18.74 -2.46 12.09
C TRP A 79 17.78 -3.51 11.57
N ARG A 80 17.08 -4.17 12.48
CA ARG A 80 15.93 -5.05 12.18
C ARG A 80 14.68 -4.55 12.89
N SER A 81 13.52 -4.86 12.33
CA SER A 81 12.23 -4.62 12.95
C SER A 81 11.44 -5.92 12.99
N SER A 82 10.73 -6.18 14.08
CA SER A 82 9.87 -7.37 14.21
C SER A 82 8.68 -7.39 13.26
N THR A 83 8.34 -6.23 12.66
CA THR A 83 7.24 -6.07 11.69
C THR A 83 7.71 -5.64 10.31
N GLY A 84 9.03 -5.41 10.14
CA GLY A 84 9.63 -4.89 8.92
C GLY A 84 9.41 -3.39 8.70
N ASP A 85 8.81 -2.67 9.68
CA ASP A 85 8.49 -1.25 9.65
C ASP A 85 8.81 -0.58 11.01
N PRO A 86 8.68 0.77 11.15
CA PRO A 86 9.00 1.49 12.39
C PRO A 86 8.09 1.15 13.59
N ASP A 87 6.92 0.55 13.35
CA ASP A 87 5.95 0.24 14.39
C ASP A 87 6.32 -1.03 15.19
N GLY A 88 7.30 -1.83 14.67
CA GLY A 88 7.80 -3.03 15.32
C GLY A 88 8.87 -2.76 16.39
N GLU A 89 9.24 -3.81 17.11
CA GLU A 89 10.41 -3.78 18.00
C GLU A 89 11.68 -3.68 17.16
N LEU A 90 12.45 -2.62 17.41
CA LEU A 90 13.68 -2.30 16.67
C LEU A 90 14.90 -2.87 17.39
N THR A 91 15.76 -3.57 16.67
CA THR A 91 17.00 -4.12 17.15
C THR A 91 18.17 -3.60 16.31
N GLU A 92 19.12 -2.94 16.92
CA GLU A 92 20.37 -2.53 16.27
C GLU A 92 21.27 -3.75 16.07
N THR A 93 21.72 -3.96 14.84
CA THR A 93 22.64 -5.05 14.52
C THR A 93 24.05 -4.54 14.21
N GLY A 94 24.17 -3.26 13.86
CA GLY A 94 25.43 -2.61 13.46
C GLY A 94 26.04 -3.16 12.16
N ARG A 95 25.33 -4.06 11.48
CA ARG A 95 25.83 -4.70 10.24
C ARG A 95 25.14 -4.07 9.05
N VAL A 96 25.91 -3.46 8.17
CA VAL A 96 25.40 -2.93 6.90
C VAL A 96 25.36 -4.07 5.87
N PRO A 97 24.27 -4.24 5.12
CA PRO A 97 24.19 -5.23 4.05
C PRO A 97 25.31 -5.10 3.03
N SER A 98 25.86 -6.22 2.58
CA SER A 98 26.94 -6.23 1.57
C SER A 98 26.44 -5.90 0.16
N SER A 99 25.17 -6.07 -0.09
CA SER A 99 24.48 -5.67 -1.32
C SER A 99 23.23 -4.87 -0.96
N LEU A 100 22.97 -3.82 -1.72
CA LEU A 100 21.76 -3.02 -1.63
C LEU A 100 20.80 -3.30 -2.79
N GLU A 101 20.97 -4.42 -3.48
CA GLU A 101 20.10 -4.83 -4.58
C GLU A 101 18.83 -5.51 -4.05
N LEU A 102 17.67 -4.97 -4.39
CA LEU A 102 16.38 -5.60 -4.11
C LEU A 102 16.00 -6.58 -5.24
N PRO A 103 15.35 -7.70 -4.93
CA PRO A 103 14.92 -8.65 -5.94
C PRO A 103 13.85 -8.06 -6.88
N SER A 104 13.93 -8.41 -8.17
CA SER A 104 12.98 -8.08 -9.22
C SER A 104 12.47 -9.34 -9.94
N GLY A 105 11.43 -9.19 -10.78
CA GLY A 105 10.75 -10.30 -11.42
C GLY A 105 9.79 -11.01 -10.46
N ARG A 106 9.71 -12.32 -10.56
CA ARG A 106 8.87 -13.15 -9.67
C ARG A 106 9.55 -13.37 -8.33
N VAL A 107 8.94 -12.83 -7.28
CA VAL A 107 9.47 -12.88 -5.92
C VAL A 107 8.49 -13.61 -5.02
N ARG A 108 8.98 -14.59 -4.25
CA ARG A 108 8.20 -15.25 -3.21
C ARG A 108 8.31 -14.45 -1.92
N GLN A 109 7.18 -14.04 -1.37
CA GLN A 109 7.08 -13.27 -0.14
C GLN A 109 6.20 -13.97 0.88
N ARG A 110 6.61 -13.95 2.15
CA ARG A 110 5.75 -14.32 3.27
C ARG A 110 4.85 -13.13 3.61
N VAL A 111 3.55 -13.38 3.75
CA VAL A 111 2.59 -12.34 4.13
C VAL A 111 2.88 -11.87 5.56
N PRO A 112 3.07 -10.56 5.82
CA PRO A 112 3.31 -10.06 7.17
C PRO A 112 2.12 -10.33 8.13
N MET A 113 2.43 -10.60 9.40
CA MET A 113 1.40 -10.74 10.44
C MET A 113 0.53 -9.49 10.61
N THR A 114 1.09 -8.31 10.35
CA THR A 114 0.39 -7.01 10.40
C THR A 114 -0.41 -6.69 9.12
N SER A 115 -0.79 -7.72 8.34
CA SER A 115 -1.55 -7.55 7.10
C SER A 115 -3.07 -7.73 7.26
N ALA A 116 -3.83 -7.26 6.25
CA ALA A 116 -5.28 -7.44 6.18
C ALA A 116 -5.71 -8.83 5.65
N VAL A 117 -4.78 -9.71 5.33
CA VAL A 117 -5.05 -11.09 4.86
C VAL A 117 -5.74 -11.88 5.96
N ARG A 118 -6.64 -12.78 5.57
CA ARG A 118 -7.36 -13.65 6.51
C ARG A 118 -6.75 -15.05 6.55
N VAL A 119 -6.52 -15.54 7.75
CA VAL A 119 -6.12 -16.92 8.01
C VAL A 119 -7.06 -17.50 9.07
N GLY A 120 -7.71 -18.64 8.75
CA GLY A 120 -8.74 -19.20 9.62
C GLY A 120 -9.97 -18.30 9.80
N GLY A 121 -10.33 -17.50 8.76
CA GLY A 121 -11.50 -16.60 8.80
C GLY A 121 -11.24 -15.24 9.47
N GLU A 122 -10.13 -15.05 10.17
CA GLU A 122 -9.78 -13.80 10.85
C GLU A 122 -8.60 -13.08 10.18
N ARG A 123 -8.57 -11.74 10.24
CA ARG A 123 -7.48 -10.93 9.68
C ARG A 123 -6.21 -11.06 10.53
N LEU A 124 -5.06 -11.23 9.88
CA LEU A 124 -3.77 -11.42 10.54
C LEU A 124 -3.41 -10.30 11.51
N TYR A 125 -3.64 -9.02 11.16
CA TYR A 125 -3.34 -7.90 12.05
C TYR A 125 -4.09 -7.99 13.40
N ARG A 126 -5.32 -8.56 13.44
CA ARG A 126 -6.07 -8.74 14.70
C ARG A 126 -5.42 -9.79 15.60
N LYS A 127 -4.90 -10.85 14.99
CA LYS A 127 -4.14 -11.89 15.71
C LYS A 127 -2.83 -11.31 16.25
N ALA A 128 -2.10 -10.56 15.44
CA ALA A 128 -0.88 -9.87 15.85
C ALA A 128 -1.11 -8.93 17.05
N HIS A 129 -2.18 -8.13 17.05
CA HIS A 129 -2.53 -7.26 18.19
C HIS A 129 -2.83 -8.00 19.49
N ARG A 130 -3.21 -9.28 19.43
CA ARG A 130 -3.40 -10.14 20.61
C ARG A 130 -2.13 -10.89 20.99
N GLY A 131 -1.00 -10.63 20.32
CA GLY A 131 0.27 -11.34 20.53
C GLY A 131 0.27 -12.77 19.99
N GLU A 132 -0.72 -13.14 19.16
CA GLU A 132 -0.77 -14.46 18.54
C GLU A 132 0.20 -14.53 17.37
N THR A 133 1.02 -15.58 17.33
CA THR A 133 1.86 -15.92 16.17
C THR A 133 1.22 -17.08 15.44
N VAL A 134 0.97 -16.90 14.14
CA VAL A 134 0.47 -17.97 13.26
C VAL A 134 1.36 -18.07 12.02
N GLU A 135 1.41 -19.25 11.46
CA GLU A 135 2.07 -19.41 10.16
C GLU A 135 1.31 -18.62 9.10
N THR A 136 2.01 -17.70 8.44
CA THR A 136 1.44 -16.86 7.40
C THR A 136 1.71 -17.45 6.03
N PRO A 137 0.76 -17.34 5.08
CA PRO A 137 0.94 -17.90 3.76
C PRO A 137 2.07 -17.20 3.01
N GLU A 138 2.73 -17.94 2.15
CA GLU A 138 3.60 -17.38 1.12
C GLU A 138 2.79 -17.08 -0.15
N ARG A 139 3.22 -16.08 -0.88
CA ARG A 139 2.68 -15.75 -2.20
C ARG A 139 3.79 -15.38 -3.16
N GLU A 140 3.56 -15.66 -4.42
CA GLU A 140 4.38 -15.14 -5.50
C GLU A 140 3.80 -13.79 -5.94
N VAL A 141 4.67 -12.79 -6.09
CA VAL A 141 4.35 -11.44 -6.56
C VAL A 141 5.32 -11.05 -7.67
N GLU A 142 4.93 -10.08 -8.49
CA GLU A 142 5.79 -9.54 -9.54
C GLU A 142 6.32 -8.17 -9.13
N VAL A 143 7.63 -8.00 -9.10
CA VAL A 143 8.32 -6.72 -8.94
C VAL A 143 8.84 -6.32 -10.31
N TYR A 144 8.18 -5.36 -10.94
CA TYR A 144 8.51 -4.95 -12.31
C TYR A 144 9.84 -4.20 -12.37
N ARG A 145 10.12 -3.39 -11.35
CA ARG A 145 11.33 -2.60 -11.21
C ARG A 145 11.61 -2.32 -9.73
N ALA A 146 12.87 -2.42 -9.33
CA ALA A 146 13.35 -1.96 -8.03
C ALA A 146 14.69 -1.26 -8.27
N GLU A 147 14.70 0.06 -8.22
CA GLU A 147 15.85 0.90 -8.54
C GLU A 147 16.36 1.59 -7.29
N LEU A 148 17.66 1.48 -7.03
CA LEU A 148 18.35 2.23 -5.97
C LEU A 148 18.54 3.67 -6.43
N LEU A 149 17.87 4.61 -5.76
CA LEU A 149 17.97 6.04 -6.06
C LEU A 149 19.20 6.68 -5.40
N GLY A 150 19.61 6.17 -4.26
CA GLY A 150 20.76 6.64 -3.52
C GLY A 150 20.94 5.91 -2.20
N SER A 151 22.13 6.00 -1.61
CA SER A 151 22.42 5.41 -0.31
C SER A 151 23.51 6.17 0.43
N ASP A 152 23.49 6.04 1.75
CA ASP A 152 24.53 6.48 2.67
C ASP A 152 24.88 5.33 3.65
N ALA A 153 25.69 5.61 4.68
CA ALA A 153 26.10 4.60 5.66
C ALA A 153 24.92 4.03 6.48
N GLU A 154 23.80 4.72 6.54
CA GLU A 154 22.68 4.40 7.43
C GLU A 154 21.39 4.06 6.69
N SER A 155 21.28 4.42 5.42
CA SER A 155 20.05 4.27 4.66
C SER A 155 20.25 4.04 3.17
N ALA A 156 19.24 3.43 2.54
CA ALA A 156 19.14 3.29 1.10
C ALA A 156 17.71 3.65 0.65
N GLU A 157 17.59 4.40 -0.44
CA GLU A 157 16.30 4.83 -1.00
C GLU A 157 16.06 4.16 -2.34
N TYR A 158 14.83 3.70 -2.55
CA TYR A 158 14.45 2.92 -3.73
C TYR A 158 13.18 3.47 -4.36
N GLU A 159 13.10 3.42 -5.69
CA GLU A 159 11.83 3.45 -6.41
C GLU A 159 11.46 2.02 -6.82
N ILE A 160 10.24 1.59 -6.46
CA ILE A 160 9.79 0.21 -6.65
C ILE A 160 8.44 0.23 -7.37
N GLU A 161 8.38 -0.42 -8.55
CA GLU A 161 7.14 -0.68 -9.28
C GLU A 161 6.79 -2.17 -9.17
N CYS A 162 5.56 -2.49 -8.74
CA CYS A 162 5.19 -3.86 -8.45
C CYS A 162 3.68 -4.14 -8.68
N ALA A 163 3.36 -5.41 -8.79
CA ALA A 163 2.00 -5.91 -8.86
C ALA A 163 1.22 -5.69 -7.54
N ALA A 164 -0.08 -5.79 -7.64
CA ALA A 164 -0.97 -5.79 -6.48
C ALA A 164 -0.59 -6.88 -5.46
N GLY A 165 -0.72 -6.54 -4.18
CA GLY A 165 -0.46 -7.49 -3.09
C GLY A 165 1.01 -7.65 -2.70
N THR A 166 1.93 -6.92 -3.33
CA THR A 166 3.34 -6.87 -2.93
C THR A 166 3.52 -6.10 -1.62
N TYR A 167 4.25 -6.66 -0.68
CA TYR A 167 4.64 -6.04 0.59
C TYR A 167 6.05 -5.47 0.47
N ILE A 168 6.15 -4.15 0.38
CA ILE A 168 7.45 -3.47 0.23
C ILE A 168 8.33 -3.69 1.47
N ARG A 169 7.74 -3.78 2.67
CA ARG A 169 8.46 -4.10 3.91
C ARG A 169 9.22 -5.42 3.79
N THR A 170 8.52 -6.47 3.38
CA THR A 170 9.12 -7.80 3.19
C THR A 170 10.17 -7.80 2.07
N LEU A 171 10.03 -6.93 1.06
CA LEU A 171 11.03 -6.77 0.02
C LEU A 171 12.31 -6.13 0.59
N VAL A 172 12.18 -5.10 1.43
CA VAL A 172 13.33 -4.45 2.09
C VAL A 172 14.02 -5.41 3.08
N GLU A 173 13.27 -6.26 3.77
CA GLU A 173 13.82 -7.27 4.69
C GLU A 173 14.76 -8.28 3.97
N THR A 174 14.68 -8.42 2.63
CA THR A 174 15.61 -9.28 1.87
C THR A 174 17.05 -8.74 1.85
N LEU A 175 17.26 -7.49 2.23
CA LEU A 175 18.60 -6.92 2.36
C LEU A 175 19.37 -7.47 3.57
N ASP A 176 18.71 -8.22 4.47
CA ASP A 176 19.21 -8.52 5.81
C ASP A 176 19.57 -7.25 6.61
N ASP A 177 19.53 -7.30 7.92
CA ASP A 177 19.88 -6.16 8.78
C ASP A 177 19.39 -4.77 8.29
N ALA A 178 18.17 -4.76 7.70
CA ALA A 178 17.48 -3.55 7.26
C ALA A 178 15.97 -3.69 7.48
N TYR A 179 15.28 -2.55 7.66
CA TYR A 179 13.82 -2.48 7.68
C TYR A 179 13.31 -1.25 6.90
N CYS A 180 12.05 -1.27 6.48
CA CYS A 180 11.43 -0.18 5.73
C CYS A 180 11.05 0.97 6.67
N ALA A 181 11.94 1.96 6.81
CA ALA A 181 11.76 3.09 7.72
C ALA A 181 10.74 4.12 7.21
N GLN A 182 10.67 4.30 5.88
CA GLN A 182 9.70 5.18 5.24
C GLN A 182 9.15 4.53 3.98
N LEU A 183 7.88 4.74 3.72
CA LEU A 183 7.20 4.23 2.54
C LEU A 183 6.21 5.27 2.03
N ARG A 184 6.32 5.63 0.76
CA ARG A 184 5.39 6.52 0.08
C ARG A 184 4.89 5.89 -1.21
N ARG A 185 3.58 5.70 -1.34
CA ARG A 185 2.98 5.26 -2.60
C ARG A 185 2.78 6.47 -3.50
N THR A 186 3.53 6.53 -4.60
CA THR A 186 3.50 7.65 -5.55
C THR A 186 2.49 7.43 -6.67
N ALA A 187 2.21 6.15 -7.03
CA ALA A 187 1.26 5.87 -8.09
C ALA A 187 0.43 4.59 -7.88
N ILE A 188 -0.75 4.55 -8.50
CA ILE A 188 -1.61 3.37 -8.65
C ILE A 188 -2.13 3.39 -10.10
N GLY A 189 -1.60 2.51 -10.97
CA GLY A 189 -1.92 2.54 -12.40
C GLY A 189 -1.71 3.93 -12.99
N PRO A 190 -2.76 4.54 -13.61
CA PRO A 190 -2.65 5.87 -14.20
C PRO A 190 -2.71 7.03 -13.19
N PHE A 191 -3.06 6.75 -11.92
CA PHE A 191 -3.26 7.79 -10.91
C PHE A 191 -1.95 8.12 -10.20
N ARG A 192 -1.69 9.41 -9.97
CA ARG A 192 -0.48 9.94 -9.34
C ARG A 192 -0.80 10.66 -8.02
N VAL A 193 0.14 10.65 -7.09
CA VAL A 193 -0.03 11.32 -5.79
C VAL A 193 -0.05 12.84 -5.92
N GLU A 194 0.59 13.37 -6.95
CA GLU A 194 0.61 14.81 -7.29
C GLU A 194 -0.80 15.34 -7.61
N ASP A 195 -1.71 14.46 -8.06
CA ASP A 195 -3.10 14.79 -8.35
C ASP A 195 -4.01 14.68 -7.10
N ALA A 196 -3.44 14.53 -5.90
CA ALA A 196 -4.22 14.40 -4.67
C ALA A 196 -5.11 15.63 -4.44
N GLY A 197 -6.33 15.37 -3.97
CA GLY A 197 -7.41 16.38 -3.88
C GLY A 197 -8.36 16.37 -5.06
N THR A 198 -8.00 15.73 -6.18
CA THR A 198 -8.85 15.62 -7.37
C THR A 198 -9.95 14.58 -7.16
N GLU A 199 -11.17 14.92 -7.54
CA GLU A 199 -12.31 14.00 -7.60
C GLU A 199 -12.63 13.70 -9.06
N ILE A 200 -12.67 12.42 -9.42
CA ILE A 200 -12.83 11.90 -10.78
C ILE A 200 -14.18 11.20 -10.87
N ASP A 201 -14.98 11.52 -11.88
CA ASP A 201 -16.26 10.88 -12.15
C ASP A 201 -16.12 9.46 -12.75
N LEU A 202 -17.25 8.75 -12.86
CA LEU A 202 -17.26 7.36 -13.33
C LEU A 202 -16.82 7.23 -14.79
N ASP A 203 -17.19 8.17 -15.65
CA ASP A 203 -16.87 8.13 -17.07
C ASP A 203 -15.36 8.29 -17.28
N ARG A 204 -14.76 9.22 -16.58
CA ARG A 204 -13.31 9.42 -16.60
C ARG A 204 -12.55 8.25 -15.99
N ILE A 205 -13.09 7.60 -14.95
CA ILE A 205 -12.50 6.36 -14.42
C ILE A 205 -12.50 5.27 -15.49
N ALA A 206 -13.61 5.10 -16.23
CA ALA A 206 -13.71 4.10 -17.28
C ALA A 206 -12.75 4.35 -18.45
N GLU A 207 -12.50 5.61 -18.80
CA GLU A 207 -11.48 5.99 -19.77
C GLU A 207 -10.06 5.63 -19.32
N LEU A 208 -9.72 5.96 -18.06
CA LEU A 208 -8.39 5.73 -17.49
C LEU A 208 -8.13 4.26 -17.17
N VAL A 209 -9.18 3.51 -16.83
CA VAL A 209 -9.12 2.10 -16.45
C VAL A 209 -10.22 1.35 -17.19
N PRO A 210 -10.03 1.00 -18.48
CA PRO A 210 -11.08 0.41 -19.34
C PRO A 210 -11.74 -0.85 -18.80
N SER A 211 -11.03 -1.65 -18.00
CA SER A 211 -11.58 -2.83 -17.33
C SER A 211 -12.74 -2.53 -16.37
N THR A 212 -12.95 -1.26 -15.98
CA THR A 212 -14.06 -0.84 -15.11
C THR A 212 -15.35 -0.57 -15.88
N ALA A 213 -15.31 -0.39 -17.20
CA ALA A 213 -16.45 0.03 -18.01
C ALA A 213 -17.64 -0.93 -17.93
N GLU A 214 -17.41 -2.24 -17.88
CA GLU A 214 -18.48 -3.24 -17.75
C GLU A 214 -19.20 -3.18 -16.39
N ALA A 215 -18.48 -2.85 -15.34
CA ALA A 215 -19.03 -2.80 -13.98
C ALA A 215 -19.89 -1.54 -13.73
N LEU A 216 -19.87 -0.59 -14.66
CA LEU A 216 -20.63 0.65 -14.59
C LEU A 216 -21.95 0.60 -15.38
N ARG A 217 -22.13 -0.39 -16.26
CA ARG A 217 -23.38 -0.71 -16.94
C ARG A 217 -24.32 -1.47 -15.99
#